data_b1b826b3b8d581370576f6f12288c4aa
#
_entry.id   b1b826b3b8d581370576f6f12288c4aa
#
_cell.length_a   1.000
_cell.length_b   1.000
_cell.length_c   1.000
_cell.angle_alpha   90.00
_cell.angle_beta   90.00
_cell.angle_gamma   90.00
#
_symmetry.space_group_name_H-M   'P 1'
#
loop_
_entity.id
_entity.type
_entity.pdbx_description
1 polymer ?
#
loop_
_entity_poly.entity_id
_entity_poly.type
_entity_poly.pdbx_seq_one_letter_code
_entity_poly.pdbx_strand_id
1 'polypeptide(L)'
;MQQRIHTEEALEEWITPTPEEREGIRATADIFRWNITPYYASLMQPDDPACPIRRQVVPTAAEVAPDLVGDVDPLGEVAHSPVKNLIHNYDDRVAFCVTAECAIYCRYCLRKRMVGDASFFLRKGELQEAIDYIAANPGIRDVLLTGGDPLTFNESNLEWLLSRLRAISHVEIIRIGSRMPVKLPFRITEDLCAMLERYHPLWLNTHFNHPRELTTDAAEAIDRLVRAGIPVGNQTVLLRGINDDLPTLKALNEGLVQRRVRPYYLYQAQVIGGTAHLRTPIEQGMALTEAQRGHTTGFAIPSYVLDTPYGKVPLNRSYVQGRSGD
;
A
#
# COMPACT_ATOMS: atom_id res chain seq x y z
N MET A 1 9.40 -5.75 -14.59
CA MET A 1 8.88 -4.38 -14.90
C MET A 1 8.64 -4.16 -16.40
N GLN A 2 9.49 -4.65 -17.31
CA GLN A 2 9.35 -4.43 -18.77
C GLN A 2 8.15 -5.13 -19.43
N GLN A 3 7.61 -6.18 -18.82
CA GLN A 3 6.50 -6.99 -19.35
C GLN A 3 5.15 -6.68 -18.69
N ARG A 4 4.97 -5.43 -18.21
CA ARG A 4 3.69 -5.03 -17.59
C ARG A 4 2.56 -5.01 -18.63
N ILE A 5 1.41 -5.54 -18.23
CA ILE A 5 0.17 -5.51 -18.98
C ILE A 5 -0.45 -4.13 -18.79
N HIS A 6 -0.64 -3.38 -19.87
CA HIS A 6 -1.17 -1.99 -19.85
C HIS A 6 -2.05 -1.67 -21.08
N THR A 7 -2.36 -2.68 -21.89
CA THR A 7 -3.32 -2.60 -23.00
C THR A 7 -4.41 -3.65 -22.85
N GLU A 8 -5.56 -3.39 -23.45
CA GLU A 8 -6.71 -4.31 -23.41
C GLU A 8 -6.34 -5.65 -24.04
N GLU A 9 -5.64 -5.65 -25.19
CA GLU A 9 -5.23 -6.86 -25.91
C GLU A 9 -4.29 -7.73 -25.06
N ALA A 10 -3.32 -7.12 -24.36
CA ALA A 10 -2.42 -7.85 -23.48
C ALA A 10 -3.14 -8.41 -22.23
N LEU A 11 -4.22 -7.74 -21.78
CA LEU A 11 -5.04 -8.22 -20.67
C LEU A 11 -5.90 -9.43 -21.07
N GLU A 12 -6.38 -9.47 -22.33
CA GLU A 12 -7.17 -10.59 -22.88
C GLU A 12 -6.42 -11.92 -22.90
N GLU A 13 -5.10 -11.90 -22.85
CA GLU A 13 -4.30 -13.13 -22.71
C GLU A 13 -4.48 -13.79 -21.31
N TRP A 14 -4.97 -13.04 -20.32
CA TRP A 14 -5.06 -13.47 -18.93
C TRP A 14 -6.50 -13.62 -18.41
N ILE A 15 -7.42 -12.80 -18.90
CA ILE A 15 -8.81 -12.78 -18.46
C ILE A 15 -9.73 -12.54 -19.66
N THR A 16 -11.01 -12.83 -19.49
CA THR A 16 -12.08 -12.38 -20.40
C THR A 16 -12.65 -11.05 -19.85
N PRO A 17 -12.24 -9.86 -20.37
CA PRO A 17 -12.76 -8.60 -19.87
C PRO A 17 -14.24 -8.44 -20.13
N THR A 18 -14.98 -7.97 -19.12
CA THR A 18 -16.41 -7.66 -19.29
C THR A 18 -16.59 -6.36 -20.10
N PRO A 19 -17.79 -6.10 -20.67
CA PRO A 19 -18.08 -4.82 -21.30
C PRO A 19 -17.81 -3.59 -20.40
N GLU A 20 -18.12 -3.72 -19.10
CA GLU A 20 -17.88 -2.67 -18.09
C GLU A 20 -16.38 -2.42 -17.87
N GLU A 21 -15.57 -3.46 -17.83
CA GLU A 21 -14.11 -3.33 -17.72
C GLU A 21 -13.49 -2.74 -18.98
N ARG A 22 -13.92 -3.17 -20.17
CA ARG A 22 -13.49 -2.58 -21.45
C ARG A 22 -13.81 -1.09 -21.52
N GLU A 23 -15.02 -0.71 -21.10
CA GLU A 23 -15.40 0.68 -20.99
C GLU A 23 -14.53 1.41 -19.96
N GLY A 24 -14.31 0.84 -18.78
CA GLY A 24 -13.44 1.37 -17.73
C GLY A 24 -12.00 1.58 -18.22
N ILE A 25 -11.42 0.63 -18.91
CA ILE A 25 -10.07 0.73 -19.48
C ILE A 25 -9.98 1.94 -20.43
N ARG A 26 -10.94 2.10 -21.34
CA ARG A 26 -10.97 3.24 -22.26
C ARG A 26 -11.23 4.56 -21.57
N ALA A 27 -12.20 4.61 -20.67
CA ALA A 27 -12.60 5.84 -20.01
C ALA A 27 -11.57 6.34 -18.97
N THR A 28 -10.76 5.45 -18.40
CA THR A 28 -9.72 5.84 -17.43
C THR A 28 -8.36 6.12 -18.05
N ALA A 29 -8.15 5.85 -19.34
CA ALA A 29 -6.83 5.89 -20.00
C ALA A 29 -6.04 7.19 -19.75
N ASP A 30 -6.71 8.33 -19.83
CA ASP A 30 -6.11 9.65 -19.65
C ASP A 30 -6.22 10.20 -18.21
N ILE A 31 -7.00 9.53 -17.34
CA ILE A 31 -7.30 10.01 -15.99
C ILE A 31 -6.55 9.19 -14.93
N PHE A 32 -6.65 7.87 -15.00
CA PHE A 32 -6.10 6.96 -14.02
C PHE A 32 -5.35 5.81 -14.70
N ARG A 33 -4.06 6.00 -14.91
CA ARG A 33 -3.19 4.97 -15.50
C ARG A 33 -3.37 3.62 -14.81
N TRP A 34 -3.17 2.56 -15.57
CA TRP A 34 -3.18 1.20 -15.06
C TRP A 34 -2.03 0.38 -15.65
N ASN A 35 -1.54 -0.53 -14.88
CA ASN A 35 -0.65 -1.61 -15.32
C ASN A 35 -0.73 -2.77 -14.34
N ILE A 36 -0.42 -3.97 -14.80
CA ILE A 36 -0.46 -5.20 -14.02
C ILE A 36 0.79 -6.03 -14.36
N THR A 37 1.42 -6.66 -13.36
CA THR A 37 2.50 -7.63 -13.64
C THR A 37 1.91 -8.95 -14.12
N PRO A 38 2.58 -9.70 -15.03
CA PRO A 38 2.15 -11.05 -15.43
C PRO A 38 1.95 -11.97 -14.22
N TYR A 39 2.83 -11.89 -13.22
CA TYR A 39 2.67 -12.65 -11.97
C TYR A 39 1.33 -12.37 -11.29
N TYR A 40 0.96 -11.10 -11.09
CA TYR A 40 -0.29 -10.77 -10.42
C TYR A 40 -1.51 -11.09 -11.27
N ALA A 41 -1.39 -10.98 -12.60
CA ALA A 41 -2.42 -11.41 -13.53
C ALA A 41 -2.70 -12.92 -13.44
N SER A 42 -1.66 -13.75 -13.26
CA SER A 42 -1.82 -15.20 -13.10
C SER A 42 -2.61 -15.62 -11.85
N LEU A 43 -2.80 -14.71 -10.88
CA LEU A 43 -3.61 -14.96 -9.69
C LEU A 43 -5.11 -14.68 -9.90
N MET A 44 -5.47 -14.06 -11.03
CA MET A 44 -6.86 -13.74 -11.34
C MET A 44 -7.61 -15.00 -11.78
N GLN A 45 -8.91 -15.01 -11.56
CA GLN A 45 -9.82 -15.96 -12.20
C GLN A 45 -10.25 -15.36 -13.55
N PRO A 46 -9.96 -16.04 -14.66
CA PRO A 46 -10.14 -15.45 -16.00
C PRO A 46 -11.58 -15.03 -16.29
N ASP A 47 -12.55 -15.84 -15.90
CA ASP A 47 -13.97 -15.65 -16.25
C ASP A 47 -14.82 -15.12 -15.09
N ASP A 48 -14.19 -14.76 -13.95
CA ASP A 48 -14.89 -14.24 -12.79
C ASP A 48 -14.63 -12.75 -12.57
N PRO A 49 -15.54 -11.86 -12.93
CA PRO A 49 -15.41 -10.42 -12.71
C PRO A 49 -15.49 -10.04 -11.21
N ALA A 50 -16.02 -10.94 -10.37
CA ALA A 50 -16.04 -10.74 -8.92
C ALA A 50 -14.71 -11.16 -8.24
N CYS A 51 -13.75 -11.71 -9.01
CA CYS A 51 -12.45 -12.13 -8.48
C CYS A 51 -11.77 -11.00 -7.68
N PRO A 52 -11.45 -11.22 -6.38
CA PRO A 52 -10.91 -10.18 -5.51
C PRO A 52 -9.52 -9.69 -5.93
N ILE A 53 -8.76 -10.49 -6.68
CA ILE A 53 -7.46 -10.08 -7.23
C ILE A 53 -7.68 -9.13 -8.41
N ARG A 54 -8.56 -9.51 -9.34
CA ARG A 54 -8.92 -8.76 -10.53
C ARG A 54 -9.47 -7.37 -10.20
N ARG A 55 -10.43 -7.28 -9.27
CA ARG A 55 -11.08 -6.03 -8.85
C ARG A 55 -10.14 -5.01 -8.21
N GLN A 56 -8.97 -5.42 -7.74
CA GLN A 56 -7.98 -4.51 -7.18
C GLN A 56 -7.19 -3.74 -8.26
N VAL A 57 -7.15 -4.22 -9.51
CA VAL A 57 -6.18 -3.73 -10.50
C VAL A 57 -6.74 -3.51 -11.90
N VAL A 58 -7.85 -4.15 -12.26
CA VAL A 58 -8.52 -3.94 -13.56
C VAL A 58 -9.46 -2.74 -13.45
N PRO A 59 -9.33 -1.71 -14.34
CA PRO A 59 -10.24 -0.58 -14.36
C PRO A 59 -11.69 -0.98 -14.64
N THR A 60 -12.64 -0.22 -14.11
CA THR A 60 -14.06 -0.38 -14.41
C THR A 60 -14.71 0.98 -14.69
N ALA A 61 -15.84 0.99 -15.41
CA ALA A 61 -16.61 2.21 -15.70
C ALA A 61 -17.05 2.95 -14.43
N ALA A 62 -17.17 2.25 -13.29
CA ALA A 62 -17.50 2.86 -12.01
C ALA A 62 -16.46 3.88 -11.51
N GLU A 63 -15.22 3.86 -12.05
CA GLU A 63 -14.18 4.82 -11.68
C GLU A 63 -14.38 6.22 -12.29
N VAL A 64 -15.19 6.34 -13.31
CA VAL A 64 -15.49 7.60 -14.03
C VAL A 64 -16.98 7.97 -13.97
N ALA A 65 -17.74 7.31 -13.07
CA ALA A 65 -19.16 7.63 -12.88
C ALA A 65 -19.37 9.12 -12.55
N PRO A 66 -20.49 9.75 -13.01
CA PRO A 66 -20.73 11.19 -12.84
C PRO A 66 -20.74 11.65 -11.37
N ASP A 67 -21.08 10.77 -10.45
CA ASP A 67 -21.14 11.03 -9.00
C ASP A 67 -19.76 10.88 -8.32
N LEU A 68 -18.69 11.25 -9.00
CA LEU A 68 -17.30 11.21 -8.49
C LEU A 68 -17.16 12.09 -7.25
N VAL A 69 -17.65 11.61 -6.10
CA VAL A 69 -17.38 12.22 -4.80
C VAL A 69 -15.99 11.77 -4.36
N GLY A 70 -15.06 12.71 -4.28
CA GLY A 70 -13.73 12.41 -3.75
C GLY A 70 -12.73 13.53 -4.03
N ASP A 71 -11.80 13.67 -3.11
CA ASP A 71 -10.69 14.60 -3.21
C ASP A 71 -9.55 13.95 -4.02
N VAL A 72 -8.75 14.77 -4.68
CA VAL A 72 -7.50 14.33 -5.33
C VAL A 72 -6.36 14.18 -4.32
N ASP A 73 -6.44 14.90 -3.19
CA ASP A 73 -5.46 14.89 -2.10
C ASP A 73 -6.13 14.88 -0.71
N PRO A 74 -6.85 13.80 -0.36
CA PRO A 74 -7.68 13.75 0.84
C PRO A 74 -6.90 13.88 2.16
N LEU A 75 -5.59 13.72 2.12
CA LEU A 75 -4.70 13.89 3.30
C LEU A 75 -3.98 15.23 3.31
N GLY A 76 -4.17 16.10 2.31
CA GLY A 76 -3.48 17.38 2.21
C GLY A 76 -1.96 17.23 2.10
N GLU A 77 -1.49 16.13 1.47
CA GLU A 77 -0.05 15.82 1.38
C GLU A 77 0.75 16.95 0.73
N VAL A 78 0.15 17.64 -0.26
CA VAL A 78 0.80 18.78 -0.93
C VAL A 78 1.03 19.94 0.02
N ALA A 79 0.03 20.27 0.84
CA ALA A 79 0.13 21.36 1.82
C ALA A 79 1.13 21.06 2.95
N HIS A 80 1.35 19.79 3.27
CA HIS A 80 2.29 19.33 4.28
C HIS A 80 3.68 18.97 3.72
N SER A 81 3.98 19.33 2.46
CA SER A 81 5.26 19.02 1.82
C SER A 81 6.17 20.25 1.78
N PRO A 82 7.10 20.43 2.73
CA PRO A 82 8.05 21.56 2.76
C PRO A 82 9.02 21.56 1.58
N VAL A 83 9.33 20.38 1.07
CA VAL A 83 10.04 20.15 -0.17
C VAL A 83 9.29 19.12 -1.01
N LYS A 84 9.54 19.07 -2.31
CA LYS A 84 8.81 18.20 -3.24
C LYS A 84 8.77 16.75 -2.75
N ASN A 85 7.56 16.18 -2.66
CA ASN A 85 7.29 14.78 -2.30
C ASN A 85 7.78 14.36 -0.89
N LEU A 86 8.11 15.28 0.01
CA LEU A 86 8.43 15.00 1.41
C LEU A 86 7.32 15.51 2.31
N ILE A 87 6.48 14.62 2.81
CA ILE A 87 5.33 14.95 3.65
C ILE A 87 5.76 14.97 5.11
N HIS A 88 5.65 16.13 5.76
CA HIS A 88 6.01 16.36 7.16
C HIS A 88 4.78 16.82 7.94
N ASN A 89 3.93 15.88 8.31
CA ASN A 89 2.66 16.10 9.03
C ASN A 89 2.76 15.81 10.53
N TYR A 90 3.84 15.18 10.99
CA TYR A 90 4.09 14.83 12.39
C TYR A 90 5.45 15.35 12.81
N ASP A 91 5.58 15.81 14.03
CA ASP A 91 6.80 16.45 14.55
C ASP A 91 8.04 15.54 14.47
N ASP A 92 7.86 14.22 14.60
CA ASP A 92 8.94 13.25 14.76
C ASP A 92 9.21 12.37 13.52
N ARG A 93 8.43 12.51 12.44
CA ARG A 93 8.53 11.62 11.28
C ARG A 93 8.05 12.23 9.98
N VAL A 94 8.60 11.72 8.90
CA VAL A 94 8.22 12.09 7.53
C VAL A 94 7.84 10.89 6.68
N ALA A 95 6.98 11.12 5.67
CA ALA A 95 6.76 10.21 4.57
C ALA A 95 7.42 10.79 3.31
N PHE A 96 8.47 10.11 2.84
CA PHE A 96 9.24 10.52 1.69
C PHE A 96 8.80 9.72 0.45
N CYS A 97 8.05 10.36 -0.44
CA CYS A 97 7.59 9.80 -1.70
C CYS A 97 8.73 9.83 -2.73
N VAL A 98 9.63 8.85 -2.68
CA VAL A 98 10.89 8.83 -3.44
C VAL A 98 10.70 8.57 -4.93
N THR A 99 9.58 7.97 -5.32
CA THR A 99 9.24 7.66 -6.71
C THR A 99 7.74 7.72 -6.94
N ALA A 100 7.32 7.95 -8.18
CA ALA A 100 5.93 7.80 -8.61
C ALA A 100 5.68 6.46 -9.34
N GLU A 101 6.70 5.59 -9.47
CA GLU A 101 6.57 4.32 -10.17
C GLU A 101 6.08 3.20 -9.24
N CYS A 102 5.20 2.33 -9.76
CA CYS A 102 4.76 1.09 -9.13
C CYS A 102 4.82 -0.06 -10.12
N ALA A 103 4.98 -1.28 -9.62
CA ALA A 103 4.85 -2.48 -10.44
C ALA A 103 3.40 -2.68 -10.94
N ILE A 104 2.42 -2.29 -10.12
CA ILE A 104 0.98 -2.35 -10.41
C ILE A 104 0.33 -1.07 -9.87
N TYR A 105 -0.64 -0.49 -10.60
CA TYR A 105 -1.44 0.63 -10.11
C TYR A 105 -2.76 0.14 -9.54
N CYS A 106 -2.85 0.10 -8.20
CA CYS A 106 -4.06 -0.31 -7.47
C CYS A 106 -5.21 0.66 -7.74
N ARG A 107 -6.41 0.14 -8.00
CA ARG A 107 -7.58 0.99 -8.31
C ARG A 107 -8.07 1.82 -7.12
N TYR A 108 -7.75 1.40 -5.90
CA TYR A 108 -8.04 2.11 -4.63
C TYR A 108 -6.86 2.95 -4.11
N CYS A 109 -5.84 3.22 -4.93
CA CYS A 109 -4.61 3.88 -4.47
C CYS A 109 -4.90 5.28 -3.91
N LEU A 110 -4.44 5.55 -2.68
CA LEU A 110 -4.51 6.87 -2.04
C LEU A 110 -3.84 7.96 -2.90
N ARG A 111 -2.76 7.60 -3.60
CA ARG A 111 -1.97 8.51 -4.43
C ARG A 111 -2.22 8.32 -5.93
N LYS A 112 -3.49 8.07 -6.32
CA LYS A 112 -3.88 7.94 -7.73
C LYS A 112 -3.38 9.11 -8.60
N ARG A 113 -3.45 10.34 -8.05
CA ARG A 113 -2.96 11.56 -8.73
C ARG A 113 -1.47 11.54 -9.04
N MET A 114 -0.70 10.78 -8.26
CA MET A 114 0.77 10.81 -8.27
C MET A 114 1.38 9.63 -9.05
N VAL A 115 0.84 8.42 -8.86
CA VAL A 115 1.46 7.20 -9.39
C VAL A 115 1.44 7.18 -10.92
N GLY A 116 2.63 6.99 -11.51
CA GLY A 116 2.83 6.98 -12.96
C GLY A 116 2.84 8.36 -13.62
N ASP A 117 2.65 9.46 -12.88
CA ASP A 117 2.73 10.81 -13.42
C ASP A 117 4.16 11.33 -13.40
N ALA A 118 4.64 11.80 -14.57
CA ALA A 118 6.02 12.26 -14.76
C ALA A 118 6.40 13.45 -13.87
N SER A 119 5.44 14.31 -13.49
CA SER A 119 5.68 15.49 -12.66
C SER A 119 6.09 15.13 -11.23
N PHE A 120 5.73 13.93 -10.76
CA PHE A 120 6.06 13.42 -9.42
C PHE A 120 7.34 12.58 -9.37
N PHE A 121 7.99 12.30 -10.51
CA PHE A 121 9.30 11.66 -10.49
C PHE A 121 10.35 12.64 -9.95
N LEU A 122 11.19 12.14 -9.02
CA LEU A 122 12.27 12.93 -8.46
C LEU A 122 13.58 12.65 -9.18
N ARG A 123 14.30 13.71 -9.50
CA ARG A 123 15.69 13.66 -9.93
C ARG A 123 16.59 13.51 -8.70
N LYS A 124 17.83 13.09 -8.89
CA LYS A 124 18.78 12.89 -7.78
C LYS A 124 18.99 14.16 -6.95
N GLY A 125 18.96 15.34 -7.55
CA GLY A 125 19.05 16.62 -6.83
C GLY A 125 17.84 16.88 -5.92
N GLU A 126 16.63 16.58 -6.39
CA GLU A 126 15.39 16.72 -5.61
C GLU A 126 15.34 15.69 -4.44
N LEU A 127 15.86 14.48 -4.68
CA LEU A 127 16.05 13.50 -3.59
C LEU A 127 17.05 14.00 -2.54
N GLN A 128 18.15 14.64 -2.97
CA GLN A 128 19.14 15.21 -2.06
C GLN A 128 18.55 16.39 -1.26
N GLU A 129 17.77 17.26 -1.88
CA GLU A 129 17.09 18.37 -1.22
C GLU A 129 16.18 17.88 -0.07
N ALA A 130 15.44 16.80 -0.29
CA ALA A 130 14.63 16.17 0.77
C ALA A 130 15.50 15.58 1.90
N ILE A 131 16.63 14.96 1.57
CA ILE A 131 17.59 14.45 2.57
C ILE A 131 18.18 15.61 3.37
N ASP A 132 18.55 16.71 2.72
CA ASP A 132 19.10 17.91 3.37
C ASP A 132 18.07 18.54 4.32
N TYR A 133 16.79 18.58 3.92
CA TYR A 133 15.70 19.00 4.80
C TYR A 133 15.62 18.10 6.05
N ILE A 134 15.65 16.76 5.88
CA ILE A 134 15.63 15.82 7.02
C ILE A 134 16.83 16.10 7.93
N ALA A 135 18.03 16.26 7.38
CA ALA A 135 19.24 16.52 8.15
C ALA A 135 19.19 17.84 8.92
N ALA A 136 18.53 18.86 8.38
CA ALA A 136 18.36 20.17 9.00
C ALA A 136 17.28 20.21 10.11
N ASN A 137 16.49 19.13 10.25
CA ASN A 137 15.37 19.07 11.21
C ASN A 137 15.59 17.94 12.24
N PRO A 138 16.29 18.18 13.34
CA PRO A 138 16.68 17.15 14.32
C PRO A 138 15.50 16.45 15.03
N GLY A 139 14.30 16.99 14.96
CA GLY A 139 13.08 16.35 15.46
C GLY A 139 12.69 15.10 14.65
N ILE A 140 13.10 15.00 13.39
CA ILE A 140 12.75 13.89 12.51
C ILE A 140 13.63 12.68 12.83
N ARG A 141 13.07 11.72 13.55
CA ARG A 141 13.74 10.47 13.93
C ARG A 141 13.32 9.25 13.12
N ASP A 142 12.21 9.35 12.37
CA ASP A 142 11.61 8.24 11.61
C ASP A 142 11.31 8.68 10.18
N VAL A 143 11.87 7.95 9.19
CA VAL A 143 11.69 8.23 7.77
C VAL A 143 11.02 7.05 7.09
N LEU A 144 9.80 7.27 6.56
CA LEU A 144 9.08 6.30 5.75
C LEU A 144 9.34 6.56 4.26
N LEU A 145 10.09 5.70 3.59
CA LEU A 145 10.22 5.68 2.15
C LEU A 145 8.94 5.09 1.54
N THR A 146 8.31 5.83 0.63
CA THR A 146 7.00 5.50 0.03
C THR A 146 6.85 6.23 -1.32
N GLY A 147 5.62 6.57 -1.72
CA GLY A 147 5.26 7.29 -2.93
C GLY A 147 4.49 6.40 -3.89
N GLY A 148 5.14 6.01 -5.01
CA GLY A 148 4.85 4.79 -5.72
C GLY A 148 5.36 3.62 -4.88
N ASP A 149 6.26 2.83 -5.40
CA ASP A 149 6.86 1.73 -4.63
C ASP A 149 8.39 1.89 -4.63
N PRO A 150 9.03 2.17 -3.49
CA PRO A 150 10.48 2.39 -3.40
C PRO A 150 11.32 1.22 -3.92
N LEU A 151 10.80 -0.01 -3.88
CA LEU A 151 11.51 -1.17 -4.38
C LEU A 151 11.46 -1.29 -5.92
N THR A 152 10.90 -0.30 -6.63
CA THR A 152 11.09 -0.13 -8.08
C THR A 152 12.48 0.40 -8.41
N PHE A 153 13.18 1.05 -7.47
CA PHE A 153 14.56 1.44 -7.65
C PHE A 153 15.47 0.22 -7.85
N ASN A 154 16.50 0.37 -8.66
CA ASN A 154 17.59 -0.62 -8.67
C ASN A 154 18.37 -0.54 -7.35
N GLU A 155 19.16 -1.58 -7.06
CA GLU A 155 19.88 -1.70 -5.79
C GLU A 155 20.80 -0.50 -5.53
N SER A 156 21.53 -0.01 -6.54
CA SER A 156 22.47 1.09 -6.37
C SER A 156 21.78 2.42 -6.00
N ASN A 157 20.63 2.71 -6.57
CA ASN A 157 19.86 3.92 -6.24
C ASN A 157 19.22 3.82 -4.87
N LEU A 158 18.69 2.64 -4.53
CA LEU A 158 18.08 2.39 -3.22
C LEU A 158 19.17 2.46 -2.14
N GLU A 159 20.31 1.85 -2.36
CA GLU A 159 21.44 1.86 -1.43
C GLU A 159 22.00 3.27 -1.23
N TRP A 160 22.13 4.05 -2.31
CA TRP A 160 22.53 5.45 -2.22
C TRP A 160 21.59 6.23 -1.28
N LEU A 161 20.28 6.06 -1.43
CA LEU A 161 19.28 6.74 -0.60
C LEU A 161 19.37 6.29 0.87
N LEU A 162 19.41 4.98 1.12
CA LEU A 162 19.50 4.42 2.47
C LEU A 162 20.79 4.84 3.19
N SER A 163 21.92 4.85 2.48
CA SER A 163 23.20 5.27 3.05
C SER A 163 23.20 6.74 3.49
N ARG A 164 22.59 7.62 2.69
CA ARG A 164 22.45 9.04 3.03
C ARG A 164 21.56 9.27 4.25
N LEU A 165 20.42 8.60 4.30
CA LEU A 165 19.51 8.71 5.44
C LEU A 165 20.14 8.13 6.71
N ARG A 166 20.84 7.00 6.62
CA ARG A 166 21.49 6.37 7.78
C ARG A 166 22.68 7.17 8.29
N ALA A 167 23.29 8.03 7.47
CA ALA A 167 24.35 8.94 7.89
C ALA A 167 23.86 10.13 8.75
N ILE A 168 22.55 10.37 8.79
CA ILE A 168 21.94 11.42 9.62
C ILE A 168 21.77 10.86 11.04
N SER A 169 22.49 11.41 12.01
CA SER A 169 22.63 10.84 13.36
C SER A 169 21.32 10.76 14.15
N HIS A 170 20.36 11.65 13.91
CA HIS A 170 19.05 11.65 14.58
C HIS A 170 18.00 10.77 13.89
N VAL A 171 18.27 10.24 12.70
CA VAL A 171 17.37 9.28 12.04
C VAL A 171 17.57 7.89 12.66
N GLU A 172 16.69 7.54 13.57
CA GLU A 172 16.73 6.27 14.31
C GLU A 172 16.12 5.12 13.52
N ILE A 173 15.00 5.38 12.81
CA ILE A 173 14.18 4.37 12.14
C ILE A 173 14.06 4.72 10.65
N ILE A 174 14.30 3.74 9.78
CA ILE A 174 13.94 3.80 8.37
C ILE A 174 12.86 2.75 8.12
N ARG A 175 11.78 3.16 7.46
CA ARG A 175 10.69 2.27 7.04
C ARG A 175 10.55 2.29 5.53
N ILE A 176 10.27 1.14 4.93
CA ILE A 176 9.95 1.01 3.51
C ILE A 176 8.48 0.57 3.40
N GLY A 177 7.66 1.38 2.74
CA GLY A 177 6.30 1.02 2.35
C GLY A 177 6.31 0.42 0.95
N SER A 178 6.15 -0.90 0.81
CA SER A 178 6.24 -1.57 -0.48
C SER A 178 5.24 -2.71 -0.62
N ARG A 179 4.59 -2.78 -1.77
CA ARG A 179 3.74 -3.92 -2.15
C ARG A 179 4.47 -4.90 -3.09
N MET A 180 5.80 -4.77 -3.27
CA MET A 180 6.57 -5.70 -4.11
C MET A 180 6.47 -7.15 -3.68
N PRO A 181 6.49 -7.51 -2.37
CA PRO A 181 6.31 -8.90 -1.96
C PRO A 181 5.01 -9.54 -2.47
N VAL A 182 3.99 -8.71 -2.76
CA VAL A 182 2.66 -9.14 -3.24
C VAL A 182 2.57 -9.11 -4.76
N LYS A 183 3.12 -8.06 -5.40
CA LYS A 183 2.91 -7.75 -6.82
C LYS A 183 3.98 -8.33 -7.74
N LEU A 184 5.18 -8.48 -7.21
CA LEU A 184 6.36 -8.97 -7.92
C LEU A 184 7.35 -9.58 -6.91
N PRO A 185 7.02 -10.72 -6.25
CA PRO A 185 7.82 -11.32 -5.17
C PRO A 185 9.26 -11.62 -5.61
N PHE A 186 9.50 -11.90 -6.89
CA PHE A 186 10.84 -12.13 -7.46
C PHE A 186 11.77 -10.92 -7.37
N ARG A 187 11.23 -9.71 -7.08
CA ARG A 187 12.04 -8.52 -6.79
C ARG A 187 12.76 -8.62 -5.44
N ILE A 188 12.25 -9.43 -4.53
CA ILE A 188 12.82 -9.63 -3.19
C ILE A 188 13.87 -10.74 -3.29
N THR A 189 15.05 -10.39 -3.78
CA THR A 189 16.18 -11.31 -3.94
C THR A 189 17.02 -11.39 -2.66
N GLU A 190 17.88 -12.41 -2.55
CA GLU A 190 18.87 -12.52 -1.46
C GLU A 190 19.80 -11.30 -1.44
N ASP A 191 20.27 -10.85 -2.62
CA ASP A 191 21.17 -9.69 -2.74
C ASP A 191 20.49 -8.40 -2.24
N LEU A 192 19.20 -8.19 -2.60
CA LEU A 192 18.43 -7.07 -2.06
C LEU A 192 18.34 -7.14 -0.54
N CYS A 193 18.00 -8.31 0.01
CA CYS A 193 17.86 -8.50 1.45
C CYS A 193 19.19 -8.27 2.18
N ALA A 194 20.30 -8.81 1.66
CA ALA A 194 21.64 -8.58 2.21
C ALA A 194 22.07 -7.11 2.14
N MET A 195 21.66 -6.38 1.11
CA MET A 195 21.86 -4.93 1.04
C MET A 195 21.05 -4.19 2.11
N LEU A 196 19.76 -4.52 2.24
CA LEU A 196 18.86 -3.88 3.21
C LEU A 196 19.31 -4.12 4.68
N GLU A 197 19.79 -5.31 4.99
CA GLU A 197 20.31 -5.70 6.32
C GLU A 197 21.36 -4.72 6.86
N ARG A 198 22.18 -4.14 6.00
CA ARG A 198 23.24 -3.18 6.39
C ARG A 198 22.70 -1.84 6.94
N TYR A 199 21.40 -1.59 6.76
CA TYR A 199 20.75 -0.29 7.12
C TYR A 199 19.77 -0.40 8.29
N HIS A 200 19.94 -1.40 9.16
CA HIS A 200 19.15 -1.51 10.39
C HIS A 200 19.36 -0.32 11.34
N PRO A 201 18.33 0.04 12.14
CA PRO A 201 16.96 -0.51 12.21
C PRO A 201 16.13 -0.15 10.97
N LEU A 202 15.76 -1.15 10.17
CA LEU A 202 14.95 -1.00 8.97
C LEU A 202 13.69 -1.88 9.09
N TRP A 203 12.52 -1.32 8.74
CA TRP A 203 11.22 -1.99 8.78
C TRP A 203 10.60 -1.99 7.40
N LEU A 204 9.86 -3.04 7.05
CA LEU A 204 9.08 -3.08 5.82
C LEU A 204 7.59 -3.21 6.15
N ASN A 205 6.78 -2.28 5.64
CA ASN A 205 5.34 -2.39 5.66
C ASN A 205 4.85 -2.78 4.27
N THR A 206 4.28 -3.99 4.20
CA THR A 206 3.69 -4.50 2.95
C THR A 206 2.17 -4.32 2.94
N HIS A 207 1.51 -4.80 1.87
CA HIS A 207 0.11 -4.52 1.62
C HIS A 207 -0.58 -5.70 0.92
N PHE A 208 -0.94 -6.72 1.72
CA PHE A 208 -1.84 -7.81 1.33
C PHE A 208 -3.28 -7.40 1.65
N ASN A 209 -4.21 -7.62 0.75
CA ASN A 209 -5.63 -7.37 0.95
C ASN A 209 -6.51 -8.62 0.94
N HIS A 210 -6.00 -9.73 0.39
CA HIS A 210 -6.79 -10.96 0.26
C HIS A 210 -5.94 -12.22 0.48
N PRO A 211 -6.49 -13.31 1.07
CA PRO A 211 -5.73 -14.55 1.30
C PRO A 211 -5.11 -15.16 0.04
N ARG A 212 -5.73 -15.00 -1.12
CA ARG A 212 -5.20 -15.50 -2.40
C ARG A 212 -3.88 -14.83 -2.82
N GLU A 213 -3.51 -13.71 -2.23
CA GLU A 213 -2.22 -13.07 -2.45
C GLU A 213 -1.09 -13.72 -1.64
N LEU A 214 -1.42 -14.56 -0.64
CA LEU A 214 -0.47 -15.30 0.18
C LEU A 214 0.04 -16.56 -0.53
N THR A 215 0.56 -16.39 -1.72
CA THR A 215 1.13 -17.46 -2.56
C THR A 215 2.43 -17.98 -1.98
N THR A 216 2.94 -19.09 -2.53
CA THR A 216 4.26 -19.63 -2.17
C THR A 216 5.37 -18.62 -2.48
N ASP A 217 5.35 -18.01 -3.67
CA ASP A 217 6.37 -17.00 -4.06
C ASP A 217 6.38 -15.79 -3.13
N ALA A 218 5.17 -15.30 -2.76
CA ALA A 218 5.03 -14.19 -1.81
C ALA A 218 5.53 -14.58 -0.40
N ALA A 219 5.25 -15.81 0.05
CA ALA A 219 5.72 -16.32 1.32
C ALA A 219 7.25 -16.45 1.36
N GLU A 220 7.88 -16.92 0.29
CA GLU A 220 9.33 -16.98 0.15
C GLU A 220 9.97 -15.58 0.16
N ALA A 221 9.36 -14.62 -0.55
CA ALA A 221 9.81 -13.22 -0.52
C ALA A 221 9.80 -12.64 0.91
N ILE A 222 8.71 -12.89 1.65
CA ILE A 222 8.61 -12.50 3.06
C ILE A 222 9.66 -13.22 3.92
N ASP A 223 9.87 -14.52 3.70
CA ASP A 223 10.84 -15.29 4.47
C ASP A 223 12.27 -14.74 4.30
N ARG A 224 12.67 -14.35 3.08
CA ARG A 224 13.96 -13.69 2.82
C ARG A 224 14.12 -12.39 3.62
N LEU A 225 13.10 -11.53 3.63
CA LEU A 225 13.09 -10.28 4.40
C LEU A 225 13.24 -10.55 5.91
N VAL A 226 12.46 -11.49 6.44
CA VAL A 226 12.48 -11.82 7.86
C VAL A 226 13.80 -12.47 8.28
N ARG A 227 14.43 -13.30 7.44
CA ARG A 227 15.78 -13.87 7.68
C ARG A 227 16.86 -12.81 7.69
N ALA A 228 16.73 -11.78 6.88
CA ALA A 228 17.61 -10.61 6.91
C ALA A 228 17.34 -9.67 8.11
N GLY A 229 16.57 -10.13 9.11
CA GLY A 229 16.28 -9.35 10.31
C GLY A 229 15.33 -8.18 10.11
N ILE A 230 14.63 -8.09 8.96
CA ILE A 230 13.70 -7.00 8.64
C ILE A 230 12.30 -7.36 9.15
N PRO A 231 11.78 -6.69 10.19
CA PRO A 231 10.42 -6.89 10.64
C PRO A 231 9.42 -6.46 9.55
N VAL A 232 8.39 -7.29 9.33
CA VAL A 232 7.38 -7.04 8.29
C VAL A 232 6.01 -6.81 8.91
N GLY A 233 5.42 -5.65 8.61
CA GLY A 233 4.04 -5.32 8.96
C GLY A 233 3.15 -5.29 7.72
N ASN A 234 1.86 -5.63 7.87
CA ASN A 234 0.88 -5.53 6.79
C ASN A 234 -0.11 -4.39 7.03
N GLN A 235 -0.39 -3.64 5.98
CA GLN A 235 -1.34 -2.54 5.97
C GLN A 235 -2.45 -2.87 4.96
N THR A 236 -3.50 -3.54 5.43
CA THR A 236 -4.69 -3.89 4.62
C THR A 236 -5.58 -2.66 4.43
N VAL A 237 -6.16 -2.48 3.25
CA VAL A 237 -7.28 -1.56 3.02
C VAL A 237 -8.58 -2.37 2.98
N LEU A 238 -9.60 -1.93 3.72
CA LEU A 238 -10.93 -2.55 3.69
C LEU A 238 -11.66 -2.14 2.41
N LEU A 239 -11.97 -3.12 1.57
CA LEU A 239 -12.48 -2.91 0.21
C LEU A 239 -13.74 -3.73 -0.03
N ARG A 240 -14.79 -3.07 -0.52
CA ARG A 240 -16.08 -3.68 -0.83
C ARG A 240 -15.96 -4.80 -1.87
N GLY A 241 -16.46 -6.00 -1.51
CA GLY A 241 -16.47 -7.19 -2.34
C GLY A 241 -15.07 -7.76 -2.62
N ILE A 242 -14.09 -7.42 -1.78
CA ILE A 242 -12.72 -7.97 -1.83
C ILE A 242 -12.38 -8.64 -0.52
N ASN A 243 -12.51 -7.91 0.60
CA ASN A 243 -12.17 -8.40 1.93
C ASN A 243 -13.10 -7.87 3.03
N ASP A 244 -14.31 -7.47 2.65
CA ASP A 244 -15.29 -6.86 3.54
C ASP A 244 -16.24 -7.90 4.20
N ASP A 245 -15.78 -9.12 4.34
CA ASP A 245 -16.41 -10.19 5.10
C ASP A 245 -15.47 -10.80 6.14
N LEU A 246 -16.05 -11.34 7.21
CA LEU A 246 -15.27 -11.85 8.34
C LEU A 246 -14.40 -13.08 8.00
N PRO A 247 -14.89 -14.11 7.26
CA PRO A 247 -14.07 -15.25 6.89
C PRO A 247 -12.83 -14.87 6.09
N THR A 248 -12.97 -14.00 5.09
CA THR A 248 -11.87 -13.53 4.24
C THR A 248 -10.84 -12.73 5.06
N LEU A 249 -11.30 -11.76 5.85
CA LEU A 249 -10.41 -10.91 6.64
C LEU A 249 -9.66 -11.70 7.72
N LYS A 250 -10.35 -12.64 8.37
CA LYS A 250 -9.74 -13.53 9.37
C LYS A 250 -8.69 -14.44 8.72
N ALA A 251 -9.03 -15.10 7.60
CA ALA A 251 -8.11 -15.98 6.88
C ALA A 251 -6.85 -15.22 6.41
N LEU A 252 -7.00 -13.96 5.93
CA LEU A 252 -5.86 -13.11 5.59
C LEU A 252 -4.97 -12.86 6.81
N ASN A 253 -5.55 -12.40 7.92
CA ASN A 253 -4.79 -12.01 9.10
C ASN A 253 -4.07 -13.20 9.74
N GLU A 254 -4.71 -14.35 9.85
CA GLU A 254 -4.10 -15.58 10.36
C GLU A 254 -2.99 -16.09 9.43
N GLY A 255 -3.22 -16.05 8.11
CA GLY A 255 -2.22 -16.41 7.10
C GLY A 255 -0.98 -15.51 7.11
N LEU A 256 -1.14 -14.22 7.41
CA LEU A 256 -0.04 -13.28 7.61
C LEU A 256 0.80 -13.66 8.84
N VAL A 257 0.15 -13.92 9.98
CA VAL A 257 0.85 -14.30 11.23
C VAL A 257 1.62 -15.60 11.05
N GLN A 258 1.06 -16.61 10.35
CA GLN A 258 1.77 -17.84 9.99
C GLN A 258 3.07 -17.61 9.23
N ARG A 259 3.15 -16.49 8.49
CA ARG A 259 4.32 -16.06 7.70
C ARG A 259 5.18 -15.02 8.40
N ARG A 260 4.99 -14.84 9.71
CA ARG A 260 5.72 -13.86 10.53
C ARG A 260 5.52 -12.41 10.08
N VAL A 261 4.38 -12.11 9.42
CA VAL A 261 3.95 -10.75 9.07
C VAL A 261 2.93 -10.28 10.09
N ARG A 262 3.19 -9.14 10.72
CA ARG A 262 2.26 -8.54 11.67
C ARG A 262 1.12 -7.82 10.94
N PRO A 263 -0.17 -8.22 11.07
CA PRO A 263 -1.29 -7.36 10.72
C PRO A 263 -1.21 -6.06 11.53
N TYR A 264 -0.81 -4.97 10.88
CA TYR A 264 -0.50 -3.71 11.56
C TYR A 264 -1.70 -2.78 11.53
N TYR A 265 -2.14 -2.38 10.34
CA TYR A 265 -3.34 -1.58 10.14
C TYR A 265 -4.34 -2.26 9.22
N LEU A 266 -5.62 -2.06 9.53
CA LEU A 266 -6.72 -2.12 8.59
C LEU A 266 -7.14 -0.67 8.30
N TYR A 267 -6.95 -0.20 7.08
CA TYR A 267 -7.34 1.16 6.70
C TYR A 267 -8.78 1.20 6.21
N GLN A 268 -9.55 2.16 6.69
CA GLN A 268 -10.75 2.61 5.99
C GLN A 268 -10.34 3.19 4.63
N ALA A 269 -10.96 2.72 3.53
CA ALA A 269 -10.69 3.26 2.21
C ALA A 269 -11.04 4.75 2.14
N GLN A 270 -10.11 5.55 1.61
CA GLN A 270 -10.22 7.01 1.51
C GLN A 270 -11.29 7.47 0.51
N VAL A 271 -11.76 8.70 0.70
CA VAL A 271 -12.71 9.36 -0.21
C VAL A 271 -11.93 9.99 -1.35
N ILE A 272 -11.49 9.16 -2.30
CA ILE A 272 -10.72 9.56 -3.48
C ILE A 272 -11.60 9.45 -4.70
N GLY A 273 -11.44 10.36 -5.65
CA GLY A 273 -12.13 10.29 -6.94
C GLY A 273 -11.89 8.94 -7.63
N GLY A 274 -12.98 8.31 -8.11
CA GLY A 274 -12.93 7.01 -8.78
C GLY A 274 -12.75 5.79 -7.88
N THR A 275 -12.97 5.90 -6.54
CA THR A 275 -12.87 4.75 -5.63
C THR A 275 -14.15 4.42 -4.88
N ALA A 276 -15.23 5.16 -5.11
CA ALA A 276 -16.49 5.03 -4.34
C ALA A 276 -17.05 3.61 -4.36
N HIS A 277 -16.96 2.91 -5.49
CA HIS A 277 -17.43 1.54 -5.67
C HIS A 277 -16.67 0.50 -4.83
N LEU A 278 -15.46 0.84 -4.36
CA LEU A 278 -14.62 -0.02 -3.51
C LEU A 278 -14.70 0.32 -2.02
N ARG A 279 -15.42 1.37 -1.65
CA ARG A 279 -15.50 1.82 -0.25
C ARG A 279 -16.58 1.09 0.53
N THR A 280 -16.29 0.83 1.80
CA THR A 280 -17.23 0.25 2.78
C THR A 280 -17.69 1.31 3.78
N PRO A 281 -18.84 1.15 4.44
CA PRO A 281 -19.18 1.93 5.62
C PRO A 281 -18.18 1.70 6.76
N ILE A 282 -17.92 2.74 7.57
CA ILE A 282 -17.03 2.65 8.74
C ILE A 282 -17.55 1.62 9.75
N GLU A 283 -18.86 1.59 9.96
CA GLU A 283 -19.54 0.68 10.89
C GLU A 283 -19.30 -0.79 10.54
N GLN A 284 -19.22 -1.12 9.24
CA GLN A 284 -18.88 -2.47 8.79
C GLN A 284 -17.46 -2.86 9.20
N GLY A 285 -16.49 -1.96 9.00
CA GLY A 285 -15.09 -2.21 9.40
C GLY A 285 -14.94 -2.37 10.92
N MET A 286 -15.65 -1.55 11.70
CA MET A 286 -15.71 -1.67 13.16
C MET A 286 -16.28 -3.03 13.58
N ALA A 287 -17.40 -3.45 12.97
CA ALA A 287 -18.04 -4.73 13.26
C ALA A 287 -17.14 -5.93 12.90
N LEU A 288 -16.48 -5.88 11.74
CA LEU A 288 -15.54 -6.92 11.29
C LEU A 288 -14.31 -7.05 12.21
N THR A 289 -13.75 -5.92 12.65
CA THR A 289 -12.60 -5.93 13.57
C THR A 289 -13.01 -6.47 14.94
N GLU A 290 -14.18 -6.09 15.43
CA GLU A 290 -14.74 -6.55 16.69
C GLU A 290 -15.04 -8.06 16.67
N ALA A 291 -15.65 -8.55 15.59
CA ALA A 291 -15.99 -9.96 15.43
C ALA A 291 -14.77 -10.91 15.40
N GLN A 292 -13.57 -10.39 15.20
CA GLN A 292 -12.34 -11.19 15.31
C GLN A 292 -11.89 -11.38 16.78
N ARG A 293 -12.32 -10.49 17.69
CA ARG A 293 -11.91 -10.57 19.11
C ARG A 293 -12.46 -11.83 19.78
N GLY A 294 -11.59 -12.59 20.43
CA GLY A 294 -11.95 -13.86 21.05
C GLY A 294 -12.07 -15.03 20.06
N HIS A 295 -11.96 -14.79 18.75
CA HIS A 295 -12.08 -15.82 17.71
C HIS A 295 -10.80 -16.04 16.91
N THR A 296 -9.75 -15.29 17.22
CA THR A 296 -8.38 -15.49 16.74
C THR A 296 -7.38 -14.92 17.74
N THR A 297 -6.07 -15.17 17.52
CA THR A 297 -5.02 -14.58 18.36
C THR A 297 -5.02 -13.05 18.25
N GLY A 298 -4.76 -12.34 19.35
CA GLY A 298 -4.60 -10.89 19.34
C GLY A 298 -3.50 -10.39 18.39
N PHE A 299 -2.53 -11.24 18.03
CA PHE A 299 -1.52 -10.96 17.02
C PHE A 299 -2.09 -10.81 15.61
N ALA A 300 -3.21 -11.44 15.32
CA ALA A 300 -3.88 -11.40 14.02
C ALA A 300 -4.91 -10.25 13.89
N ILE A 301 -5.11 -9.45 14.93
CA ILE A 301 -6.09 -8.36 14.89
C ILE A 301 -5.38 -7.04 14.63
N PRO A 302 -5.55 -6.42 13.43
CA PRO A 302 -4.98 -5.11 13.13
C PRO A 302 -5.71 -3.99 13.85
N SER A 303 -5.07 -2.84 14.00
CA SER A 303 -5.76 -1.61 14.37
C SER A 303 -6.54 -1.07 13.18
N TYR A 304 -7.86 -0.94 13.31
CA TYR A 304 -8.69 -0.30 12.28
C TYR A 304 -8.59 1.22 12.41
N VAL A 305 -8.22 1.89 11.33
CA VAL A 305 -7.91 3.32 11.34
C VAL A 305 -8.44 4.05 10.12
N LEU A 306 -8.77 5.32 10.30
CA LEU A 306 -8.98 6.29 9.23
C LEU A 306 -7.77 7.25 9.20
N ASP A 307 -7.14 7.39 8.04
CA ASP A 307 -6.16 8.45 7.81
C ASP A 307 -6.89 9.79 7.56
N THR A 308 -6.41 10.85 8.18
CA THR A 308 -6.92 12.22 8.01
C THR A 308 -5.76 13.19 7.79
N PRO A 309 -6.01 14.42 7.31
CA PRO A 309 -4.98 15.45 7.23
C PRO A 309 -4.30 15.77 8.57
N TYR A 310 -4.95 15.45 9.68
CA TYR A 310 -4.45 15.69 11.04
C TYR A 310 -3.87 14.45 11.72
N GLY A 311 -3.77 13.33 10.98
CA GLY A 311 -3.22 12.07 11.46
C GLY A 311 -4.22 10.91 11.45
N LYS A 312 -3.78 9.79 12.01
CA LYS A 312 -4.57 8.54 12.05
C LYS A 312 -5.54 8.53 13.21
N VAL A 313 -6.83 8.32 12.91
CA VAL A 313 -7.89 8.19 13.89
C VAL A 313 -8.23 6.71 14.07
N PRO A 314 -8.04 6.11 15.26
CA PRO A 314 -8.49 4.76 15.53
C PRO A 314 -10.02 4.66 15.50
N LEU A 315 -10.53 3.68 14.75
CA LEU A 315 -11.96 3.41 14.63
C LEU A 315 -12.29 2.17 15.48
N ASN A 316 -12.77 2.39 16.70
CA ASN A 316 -13.17 1.32 17.61
C ASN A 316 -14.43 1.72 18.40
N ARG A 317 -15.11 0.71 18.96
CA ARG A 317 -16.19 0.96 19.91
C ARG A 317 -15.59 1.28 21.27
N SER A 318 -16.14 2.28 21.95
CA SER A 318 -15.82 2.56 23.35
C SER A 318 -16.60 1.59 24.25
N TYR A 319 -15.94 0.56 24.77
CA TYR A 319 -16.54 -0.38 25.71
C TYR A 319 -16.81 0.23 27.10
N VAL A 320 -16.16 1.35 27.41
CA VAL A 320 -16.30 2.02 28.72
C VAL A 320 -17.65 2.73 28.81
N GLN A 321 -18.20 3.22 27.71
CA GLN A 321 -19.49 3.91 27.70
C GLN A 321 -20.70 2.99 27.79
N GLY A 322 -20.54 1.67 27.52
CA GLY A 322 -21.65 0.71 27.56
C GLY A 322 -21.81 -0.02 28.91
N ARG A 323 -20.95 0.22 29.90
CA ARG A 323 -20.96 -0.44 31.20
C ARG A 323 -21.37 0.47 32.37
N SER A 324 -21.85 1.66 32.11
CA SER A 324 -22.33 2.58 33.14
C SER A 324 -23.80 2.34 33.52
N GLY A 325 -24.32 1.14 33.34
CA GLY A 325 -25.70 0.78 33.59
C GLY A 325 -25.90 -0.57 34.29
N ASP A 326 -24.85 -1.17 34.89
CA ASP A 326 -24.98 -2.33 35.78
C ASP A 326 -24.69 -1.92 37.23
#